data_7a68da5291752ece850ea5ae2da1e376
#
_entry.id   7a68da5291752ece850ea5ae2da1e376
#
_cell.length_a   1.000
_cell.length_b   1.000
_cell.length_c   1.000
_cell.angle_alpha   90.00
_cell.angle_beta   90.00
_cell.angle_gamma   90.00
#
_symmetry.space_group_name_H-M   'P 1'
#
loop_
_entity.id
_entity.type
_entity.pdbx_description
1 polymer ?
#
loop_
_entity_poly.entity_id
_entity_poly.type
_entity_poly.pdbx_seq_one_letter_code
_entity_poly.pdbx_strand_id
1 'polypeptide(L)'
;FMPATESAVHRLLACLALAGAAACAVSQQQEVELGATTAAQIDTMLPLIHDAAVVSYINSLGNQLAQATDKRDLDWHFTIVDSKEVNAFALPGGWIYVNRGLIERAENMSQVAGVLGHEIGHVTRRHTVQQMQQQQEVGGAAVLLCTLTKVCESGAGETAVNVAGSALFAKFSRSDEAEADAEGVKTTVKAGIDPDGIPEMFRILLDERERSP
;
A
#
# COMPACT_ATOMS: atom_id res chain seq x y z
N PHE A 1 -0.39 -58.45 -3.85
CA PHE A 1 -1.55 -57.90 -3.13
C PHE A 1 -1.04 -56.76 -2.25
N MET A 2 -1.07 -55.53 -2.76
CA MET A 2 -0.82 -54.33 -1.92
C MET A 2 -2.14 -53.78 -1.42
N PRO A 3 -2.27 -53.44 -0.15
CA PRO A 3 -3.53 -53.04 0.42
C PRO A 3 -3.93 -51.60 -0.06
N ALA A 4 -5.16 -51.46 -0.49
CA ALA A 4 -5.76 -50.25 -1.00
C ALA A 4 -5.91 -49.10 0.03
N THR A 5 -5.49 -49.30 1.27
CA THR A 5 -5.63 -48.38 2.40
C THR A 5 -4.56 -47.29 2.44
N GLU A 6 -3.33 -47.54 1.96
CA GLU A 6 -2.25 -46.55 1.96
C GLU A 6 -2.49 -45.40 0.97
N SER A 7 -3.13 -45.67 -0.19
CA SER A 7 -3.41 -44.65 -1.18
C SER A 7 -4.49 -43.65 -0.75
N ALA A 8 -5.43 -44.07 0.09
CA ALA A 8 -6.51 -43.20 0.60
C ALA A 8 -5.97 -42.23 1.66
N VAL A 9 -5.08 -42.69 2.54
CA VAL A 9 -4.44 -41.85 3.56
C VAL A 9 -3.54 -40.80 2.93
N HIS A 10 -2.74 -41.16 1.92
CA HIS A 10 -1.90 -40.20 1.20
C HIS A 10 -2.71 -39.14 0.41
N ARG A 11 -3.85 -39.54 -0.16
CA ARG A 11 -4.78 -38.59 -0.82
C ARG A 11 -5.46 -37.67 0.19
N LEU A 12 -5.83 -38.16 1.36
CA LEU A 12 -6.44 -37.35 2.42
C LEU A 12 -5.43 -36.35 2.99
N LEU A 13 -4.18 -36.74 3.24
CA LEU A 13 -3.10 -35.90 3.70
C LEU A 13 -2.72 -34.84 2.65
N ALA A 14 -2.69 -35.20 1.37
CA ALA A 14 -2.47 -34.25 0.29
C ALA A 14 -3.60 -33.22 0.15
N CYS A 15 -4.86 -33.62 0.32
CA CYS A 15 -6.00 -32.69 0.34
C CYS A 15 -6.00 -31.76 1.55
N LEU A 16 -5.60 -32.25 2.74
CA LEU A 16 -5.45 -31.39 3.92
C LEU A 16 -4.28 -30.40 3.79
N ALA A 17 -3.18 -30.79 3.13
CA ALA A 17 -2.05 -29.90 2.88
C ALA A 17 -2.38 -28.79 1.87
N LEU A 18 -3.20 -29.09 0.85
CA LEU A 18 -3.66 -28.08 -0.12
C LEU A 18 -4.70 -27.11 0.49
N ALA A 19 -5.55 -27.57 1.41
CA ALA A 19 -6.50 -26.72 2.10
C ALA A 19 -5.83 -25.73 3.08
N GLY A 20 -4.68 -26.10 3.66
CA GLY A 20 -3.90 -25.24 4.54
C GLY A 20 -3.17 -24.08 3.85
N ALA A 21 -2.82 -24.23 2.57
CA ALA A 21 -2.11 -23.20 1.82
C ALA A 21 -3.01 -22.05 1.34
N ALA A 22 -4.32 -22.24 1.31
CA ALA A 22 -5.28 -21.20 0.90
C ALA A 22 -5.65 -20.21 2.03
N ALA A 23 -5.25 -20.49 3.28
CA ALA A 23 -5.70 -19.74 4.47
C ALA A 23 -4.87 -18.48 4.80
N CYS A 24 -3.78 -18.18 4.06
CA CYS A 24 -2.87 -17.08 4.39
C CYS A 24 -2.93 -15.88 3.44
N ALA A 25 -3.74 -15.91 2.39
CA ALA A 25 -3.83 -14.78 1.47
C ALA A 25 -4.84 -13.74 1.97
N VAL A 26 -4.39 -12.52 2.22
CA VAL A 26 -5.26 -11.39 2.55
C VAL A 26 -6.23 -11.14 1.39
N SER A 27 -7.53 -11.24 1.64
CA SER A 27 -8.57 -10.96 0.64
C SER A 27 -8.62 -9.46 0.31
N GLN A 28 -9.24 -9.11 -0.82
CA GLN A 28 -9.45 -7.69 -1.15
C GLN A 28 -10.30 -6.98 -0.10
N GLN A 29 -11.33 -7.65 0.43
CA GLN A 29 -12.18 -7.08 1.48
C GLN A 29 -11.39 -6.77 2.75
N GLN A 30 -10.52 -7.69 3.19
CA GLN A 30 -9.64 -7.46 4.35
C GLN A 30 -8.63 -6.35 4.09
N GLU A 31 -8.10 -6.24 2.87
CA GLU A 31 -7.22 -5.15 2.45
C GLU A 31 -7.92 -3.79 2.55
N VAL A 32 -9.14 -3.69 2.01
CA VAL A 32 -9.96 -2.46 2.05
C VAL A 32 -10.32 -2.09 3.48
N GLU A 33 -10.72 -3.05 4.32
CA GLU A 33 -11.07 -2.83 5.72
C GLU A 33 -9.84 -2.35 6.54
N LEU A 34 -8.67 -2.94 6.30
CA LEU A 34 -7.42 -2.50 6.89
C LEU A 34 -7.09 -1.05 6.51
N GLY A 35 -7.19 -0.73 5.21
CA GLY A 35 -6.97 0.63 4.72
C GLY A 35 -7.93 1.64 5.32
N ALA A 36 -9.23 1.33 5.35
CA ALA A 36 -10.26 2.20 5.92
C ALA A 36 -10.01 2.48 7.41
N THR A 37 -9.69 1.44 8.18
CA THR A 37 -9.40 1.57 9.62
C THR A 37 -8.14 2.42 9.85
N THR A 38 -7.10 2.20 9.06
CA THR A 38 -5.85 2.96 9.15
C THR A 38 -6.05 4.41 8.71
N ALA A 39 -6.79 4.64 7.63
CA ALA A 39 -7.14 5.99 7.16
C ALA A 39 -7.88 6.79 8.22
N ALA A 40 -8.89 6.18 8.86
CA ALA A 40 -9.64 6.84 9.93
C ALA A 40 -8.76 7.24 11.13
N GLN A 41 -7.73 6.46 11.45
CA GLN A 41 -6.75 6.82 12.49
C GLN A 41 -5.84 7.96 12.03
N ILE A 42 -5.31 7.89 10.82
CA ILE A 42 -4.42 8.91 10.25
C ILE A 42 -5.14 10.25 10.14
N ASP A 43 -6.40 10.26 9.72
CA ASP A 43 -7.22 11.46 9.58
C ASP A 43 -7.44 12.21 10.91
N THR A 44 -7.35 11.51 12.05
CA THR A 44 -7.37 12.15 13.36
C THR A 44 -6.03 12.71 13.83
N MET A 45 -4.93 12.24 13.23
CA MET A 45 -3.57 12.55 13.67
C MET A 45 -2.90 13.61 12.80
N LEU A 46 -3.24 13.67 11.51
CA LEU A 46 -2.62 14.60 10.56
C LEU A 46 -3.50 15.83 10.33
N PRO A 47 -2.90 17.02 10.17
CA PRO A 47 -3.62 18.19 9.72
C PRO A 47 -4.01 18.02 8.25
N LEU A 48 -5.31 18.08 7.96
CA LEU A 48 -5.82 17.88 6.61
C LEU A 48 -6.24 19.20 5.96
N ILE A 49 -6.05 19.33 4.65
CA ILE A 49 -6.54 20.45 3.85
C ILE A 49 -7.96 20.16 3.37
N HIS A 50 -8.88 21.08 3.63
CA HIS A 50 -10.28 21.00 3.25
C HIS A 50 -10.68 22.05 2.21
N ASP A 51 -9.72 22.72 1.55
CA ASP A 51 -10.02 23.63 0.44
C ASP A 51 -10.69 22.84 -0.70
N ALA A 52 -11.95 23.18 -0.95
CA ALA A 52 -12.78 22.41 -1.88
C ALA A 52 -12.24 22.40 -3.31
N ALA A 53 -11.58 23.46 -3.77
CA ALA A 53 -11.03 23.53 -5.12
C ALA A 53 -9.82 22.60 -5.27
N VAL A 54 -8.88 22.66 -4.33
CA VAL A 54 -7.66 21.83 -4.37
C VAL A 54 -8.01 20.36 -4.14
N VAL A 55 -8.87 20.05 -3.16
CA VAL A 55 -9.33 18.68 -2.88
C VAL A 55 -10.06 18.10 -4.09
N SER A 56 -10.98 18.85 -4.71
CA SER A 56 -11.71 18.40 -5.91
C SER A 56 -10.76 18.12 -7.07
N TYR A 57 -9.76 19.00 -7.28
CA TYR A 57 -8.78 18.84 -8.34
C TYR A 57 -7.94 17.56 -8.16
N ILE A 58 -7.37 17.35 -6.98
CA ILE A 58 -6.55 16.16 -6.69
C ILE A 58 -7.38 14.87 -6.77
N ASN A 59 -8.61 14.89 -6.26
CA ASN A 59 -9.51 13.74 -6.39
C ASN A 59 -9.89 13.46 -7.85
N SER A 60 -10.15 14.50 -8.66
CA SER A 60 -10.46 14.33 -10.07
C SER A 60 -9.28 13.72 -10.84
N LEU A 61 -8.07 14.25 -10.61
CA LEU A 61 -6.84 13.75 -11.23
C LEU A 61 -6.54 12.32 -10.81
N GLY A 62 -6.60 12.04 -9.50
CA GLY A 62 -6.34 10.72 -8.95
C GLY A 62 -7.33 9.66 -9.45
N ASN A 63 -8.63 9.99 -9.48
CA ASN A 63 -9.65 9.09 -10.01
C ASN A 63 -9.49 8.84 -11.52
N GLN A 64 -9.10 9.84 -12.31
CA GLN A 64 -8.78 9.65 -13.74
C GLN A 64 -7.64 8.64 -13.91
N LEU A 65 -6.58 8.75 -13.11
CA LEU A 65 -5.44 7.83 -13.12
C LEU A 65 -5.86 6.42 -12.67
N ALA A 66 -6.58 6.31 -11.56
CA ALA A 66 -7.03 5.04 -11.02
C ALA A 66 -7.93 4.27 -11.99
N GLN A 67 -8.89 4.94 -12.62
CA GLN A 67 -9.77 4.34 -13.63
C GLN A 67 -9.00 3.83 -14.86
N ALA A 68 -7.87 4.43 -15.20
CA ALA A 68 -7.04 3.98 -16.31
C ALA A 68 -6.33 2.65 -16.05
N THR A 69 -6.12 2.27 -14.80
CA THR A 69 -5.29 1.11 -14.44
C THR A 69 -5.93 0.09 -13.50
N ASP A 70 -6.76 0.52 -12.54
CA ASP A 70 -7.36 -0.40 -11.57
C ASP A 70 -8.39 -1.31 -12.23
N LYS A 71 -8.26 -2.61 -11.96
CA LYS A 71 -9.17 -3.66 -12.44
C LYS A 71 -9.92 -4.34 -11.30
N ARG A 72 -9.72 -3.87 -10.07
CA ARG A 72 -10.30 -4.46 -8.87
C ARG A 72 -11.53 -3.72 -8.39
N ASP A 73 -11.88 -2.62 -9.05
CA ASP A 73 -13.03 -1.76 -8.74
C ASP A 73 -12.98 -1.25 -7.29
N LEU A 74 -11.81 -0.68 -6.92
CA LEU A 74 -11.61 -0.08 -5.61
C LEU A 74 -12.24 1.30 -5.54
N ASP A 75 -12.74 1.64 -4.36
CA ASP A 75 -13.09 3.03 -4.03
C ASP A 75 -11.82 3.80 -3.70
N TRP A 76 -11.48 4.78 -4.54
CA TRP A 76 -10.26 5.58 -4.40
C TRP A 76 -10.50 6.87 -3.64
N HIS A 77 -9.66 7.12 -2.66
CA HIS A 77 -9.70 8.29 -1.77
C HIS A 77 -8.37 9.03 -1.82
N PHE A 78 -8.41 10.31 -2.18
CA PHE A 78 -7.23 11.16 -2.24
C PHE A 78 -7.36 12.28 -1.20
N THR A 79 -6.50 12.24 -0.19
CA THR A 79 -6.50 13.18 0.94
C THR A 79 -5.25 14.05 0.90
N ILE A 80 -5.40 15.35 1.20
CA ILE A 80 -4.28 16.28 1.21
C ILE A 80 -3.89 16.58 2.65
N VAL A 81 -2.62 16.34 2.98
CA VAL A 81 -2.06 16.64 4.29
C VAL A 81 -1.41 18.01 4.28
N ASP A 82 -1.71 18.86 5.27
CA ASP A 82 -1.04 20.15 5.46
C ASP A 82 0.37 19.98 6.05
N SER A 83 1.25 19.37 5.26
CA SER A 83 2.66 19.20 5.55
C SER A 83 3.50 19.84 4.45
N LYS A 84 4.62 20.47 4.84
CA LYS A 84 5.59 21.06 3.90
C LYS A 84 6.54 20.03 3.29
N GLU A 85 6.56 18.80 3.80
CA GLU A 85 7.37 17.74 3.24
C GLU A 85 6.92 17.41 1.82
N VAL A 86 7.89 17.19 0.94
CA VAL A 86 7.63 16.76 -0.43
C VAL A 86 7.46 15.25 -0.44
N ASN A 87 6.23 14.80 -0.19
CA ASN A 87 5.92 13.38 -0.02
C ASN A 87 4.48 13.04 -0.41
N ALA A 88 4.26 11.77 -0.75
CA ALA A 88 2.95 11.13 -0.81
C ALA A 88 3.09 9.70 -0.29
N PHE A 89 1.99 9.06 0.09
CA PHE A 89 1.99 7.66 0.50
C PHE A 89 0.62 7.03 0.29
N ALA A 90 0.62 5.72 0.05
CA ALA A 90 -0.57 4.93 -0.15
C ALA A 90 -0.82 3.95 1.02
N LEU A 91 -2.09 3.79 1.39
CA LEU A 91 -2.54 2.70 2.24
C LEU A 91 -3.20 1.60 1.40
N PRO A 92 -3.31 0.38 1.92
CA PRO A 92 -4.03 -0.69 1.24
C PRO A 92 -5.46 -0.29 0.87
N GLY A 93 -5.96 -0.80 -0.25
CA GLY A 93 -7.38 -0.68 -0.59
C GLY A 93 -7.83 0.64 -1.20
N GLY A 94 -6.90 1.56 -1.56
CA GLY A 94 -7.25 2.74 -2.37
C GLY A 94 -7.17 4.10 -1.67
N TRP A 95 -6.59 4.21 -0.47
CA TRP A 95 -6.36 5.50 0.20
C TRP A 95 -4.98 6.04 -0.14
N ILE A 96 -4.92 7.26 -0.69
CA ILE A 96 -3.68 7.96 -1.05
C ILE A 96 -3.65 9.33 -0.36
N TYR A 97 -2.54 9.61 0.31
CA TYR A 97 -2.26 10.87 0.99
C TYR A 97 -1.18 11.62 0.24
N VAL A 98 -1.44 12.90 -0.01
CA VAL A 98 -0.51 13.80 -0.72
C VAL A 98 -0.21 14.98 0.16
N ASN A 99 1.05 15.22 0.46
CA ASN A 99 1.45 16.38 1.22
C ASN A 99 1.34 17.66 0.38
N ARG A 100 0.93 18.75 1.01
CA ARG A 100 0.89 20.08 0.39
C ARG A 100 2.24 20.47 -0.23
N GLY A 101 3.35 20.15 0.45
CA GLY A 101 4.69 20.43 -0.04
C GLY A 101 4.99 19.80 -1.40
N LEU A 102 4.45 18.62 -1.71
CA LEU A 102 4.58 18.00 -3.02
C LEU A 102 3.84 18.81 -4.09
N ILE A 103 2.60 19.22 -3.79
CA ILE A 103 1.78 20.02 -4.72
C ILE A 103 2.43 21.38 -4.99
N GLU A 104 2.97 22.03 -3.96
CA GLU A 104 3.63 23.34 -4.07
C GLU A 104 4.96 23.29 -4.84
N ARG A 105 5.64 22.13 -4.82
CA ARG A 105 6.91 21.93 -5.52
C ARG A 105 6.75 21.49 -6.96
N ALA A 106 5.62 20.88 -7.28
CA ALA A 106 5.34 20.50 -8.66
C ALA A 106 5.21 21.74 -9.55
N GLU A 107 5.90 21.74 -10.66
CA GLU A 107 5.90 22.81 -11.65
C GLU A 107 4.74 22.68 -12.64
N ASN A 108 4.20 21.47 -12.75
CA ASN A 108 3.09 21.16 -13.64
C ASN A 108 2.28 19.95 -13.15
N MET A 109 1.12 19.75 -13.77
CA MET A 109 0.18 18.67 -13.44
C MET A 109 0.79 17.28 -13.68
N SER A 110 1.63 17.11 -14.70
CA SER A 110 2.19 15.79 -15.03
C SER A 110 3.10 15.27 -13.92
N GLN A 111 3.78 16.15 -13.21
CA GLN A 111 4.62 15.79 -12.06
C GLN A 111 3.77 15.26 -10.89
N VAL A 112 2.67 15.93 -10.57
CA VAL A 112 1.71 15.47 -9.55
C VAL A 112 1.08 14.15 -9.98
N ALA A 113 0.64 14.05 -11.23
CA ALA A 113 0.06 12.84 -11.81
C ALA A 113 1.05 11.66 -11.79
N GLY A 114 2.32 11.94 -12.01
CA GLY A 114 3.39 10.96 -11.96
C GLY A 114 3.50 10.31 -10.58
N VAL A 115 3.52 11.12 -9.51
CA VAL A 115 3.55 10.62 -8.14
C VAL A 115 2.27 9.87 -7.79
N LEU A 116 1.09 10.44 -8.12
CA LEU A 116 -0.17 9.73 -7.88
C LEU A 116 -0.22 8.39 -8.62
N GLY A 117 0.28 8.32 -9.85
CA GLY A 117 0.37 7.09 -10.63
C GLY A 117 1.30 6.05 -9.98
N HIS A 118 2.41 6.49 -9.41
CA HIS A 118 3.34 5.65 -8.63
C HIS A 118 2.64 5.09 -7.38
N GLU A 119 1.95 5.93 -6.59
CA GLU A 119 1.21 5.50 -5.40
C GLU A 119 0.06 4.53 -5.76
N ILE A 120 -0.67 4.81 -6.84
CA ILE A 120 -1.67 3.89 -7.40
C ILE A 120 -1.02 2.57 -7.79
N GLY A 121 0.21 2.60 -8.32
CA GLY A 121 1.03 1.42 -8.61
C GLY A 121 1.24 0.54 -7.37
N HIS A 122 1.64 1.12 -6.24
CA HIS A 122 1.79 0.39 -4.98
C HIS A 122 0.50 -0.30 -4.54
N VAL A 123 -0.64 0.39 -4.64
CA VAL A 123 -1.95 -0.18 -4.28
C VAL A 123 -2.36 -1.30 -5.25
N THR A 124 -2.28 -1.07 -6.56
CA THR A 124 -2.72 -2.04 -7.57
C THR A 124 -1.86 -3.31 -7.57
N ARG A 125 -0.57 -3.18 -7.25
CA ARG A 125 0.38 -4.29 -7.06
C ARG A 125 0.31 -4.90 -5.66
N ARG A 126 -0.42 -4.28 -4.73
CA ARG A 126 -0.60 -4.75 -3.35
C ARG A 126 0.72 -4.82 -2.55
N HIS A 127 1.68 -3.94 -2.82
CA HIS A 127 3.03 -4.00 -2.22
C HIS A 127 2.97 -3.96 -0.69
N THR A 128 2.13 -3.08 -0.10
CA THR A 128 1.95 -3.01 1.35
C THR A 128 1.41 -4.33 1.93
N VAL A 129 0.44 -4.97 1.26
CA VAL A 129 -0.11 -6.25 1.70
C VAL A 129 0.94 -7.36 1.63
N GLN A 130 1.72 -7.41 0.54
CA GLN A 130 2.80 -8.38 0.38
C GLN A 130 3.88 -8.20 1.45
N GLN A 131 4.27 -6.96 1.73
CA GLN A 131 5.23 -6.63 2.78
C GLN A 131 4.74 -7.06 4.16
N MET A 132 3.46 -6.82 4.47
CA MET A 132 2.85 -7.28 5.72
C MET A 132 2.82 -8.80 5.82
N GLN A 133 2.51 -9.51 4.75
CA GLN A 133 2.52 -10.97 4.70
C GLN A 133 3.92 -11.52 4.92
N GLN A 134 4.94 -10.97 4.26
CA GLN A 134 6.34 -11.36 4.45
C GLN A 134 6.79 -11.15 5.92
N GLN A 135 6.39 -10.05 6.55
CA GLN A 135 6.70 -9.79 7.95
C GLN A 135 5.98 -10.77 8.88
N GLN A 136 4.75 -11.17 8.57
CA GLN A 136 4.01 -12.18 9.32
C GLN A 136 4.64 -13.56 9.18
N GLU A 137 5.16 -13.94 8.03
CA GLU A 137 5.90 -15.21 7.84
C GLU A 137 7.16 -15.24 8.69
N VAL A 138 7.90 -14.14 8.78
CA VAL A 138 9.09 -14.01 9.63
C VAL A 138 8.73 -13.91 11.11
N GLY A 139 7.63 -13.22 11.44
CA GLY A 139 7.10 -13.04 12.80
C GLY A 139 6.15 -14.15 13.26
N GLY A 140 5.62 -14.96 12.34
CA GLY A 140 4.56 -15.92 12.61
C GLY A 140 4.94 -16.98 13.65
N ALA A 141 6.20 -17.39 13.69
CA ALA A 141 6.72 -18.27 14.73
C ALA A 141 6.71 -17.60 16.12
N ALA A 142 7.02 -16.30 16.17
CA ALA A 142 7.01 -15.55 17.43
C ALA A 142 5.57 -15.26 17.91
N VAL A 143 4.67 -14.89 16.98
CA VAL A 143 3.24 -14.67 17.29
C VAL A 143 2.57 -15.99 17.70
N LEU A 144 2.85 -17.08 17.02
CA LEU A 144 2.34 -18.40 17.39
C LEU A 144 2.84 -18.84 18.76
N LEU A 145 4.11 -18.59 19.05
CA LEU A 145 4.70 -18.86 20.38
C LEU A 145 4.03 -17.99 21.45
N CYS A 146 3.82 -16.71 21.19
CA CYS A 146 3.10 -15.80 22.08
C CYS A 146 1.67 -16.27 22.36
N THR A 147 0.94 -16.71 21.32
CA THR A 147 -0.45 -17.16 21.43
C THR A 147 -0.55 -18.50 22.19
N LEU A 148 0.40 -19.40 21.98
CA LEU A 148 0.42 -20.72 22.64
C LEU A 148 0.93 -20.67 24.09
N THR A 149 1.82 -19.73 24.42
CA THR A 149 2.47 -19.70 25.75
C THR A 149 1.86 -18.65 26.69
N LYS A 150 0.93 -17.80 26.22
CA LYS A 150 0.32 -16.69 26.98
C LYS A 150 1.32 -15.70 27.61
N VAL A 151 2.59 -15.77 27.22
CA VAL A 151 3.67 -14.92 27.76
C VAL A 151 3.49 -13.45 27.33
N CYS A 152 2.67 -13.19 26.31
CA CYS A 152 2.46 -11.84 25.74
C CYS A 152 1.16 -11.16 26.21
N GLU A 153 0.48 -11.66 27.25
CA GLU A 153 -0.82 -11.11 27.73
C GLU A 153 -0.76 -9.66 28.26
N SER A 154 0.44 -9.09 28.45
CA SER A 154 0.60 -7.73 28.99
C SER A 154 0.99 -6.64 27.99
N GLY A 155 1.04 -6.91 26.69
CA GLY A 155 1.46 -5.91 25.69
C GLY A 155 1.17 -6.27 24.22
N ALA A 156 0.55 -7.42 23.96
CA ALA A 156 0.39 -7.93 22.59
C ALA A 156 -0.52 -7.05 21.70
N GLY A 157 -1.47 -6.34 22.28
CA GLY A 157 -2.35 -5.41 21.53
C GLY A 157 -1.59 -4.22 20.99
N GLU A 158 -0.76 -3.58 21.80
CA GLU A 158 0.07 -2.43 21.37
C GLU A 158 1.17 -2.86 20.40
N THR A 159 1.75 -4.06 20.57
CA THR A 159 2.79 -4.57 19.68
C THR A 159 2.24 -4.91 18.30
N ALA A 160 1.03 -5.47 18.20
CA ALA A 160 0.40 -5.79 16.92
C ALA A 160 0.04 -4.52 16.13
N VAL A 161 -0.46 -3.48 16.80
CA VAL A 161 -0.74 -2.17 16.17
C VAL A 161 0.55 -1.48 15.73
N ASN A 162 1.60 -1.53 16.55
CA ASN A 162 2.89 -0.96 16.22
C ASN A 162 3.60 -1.70 15.06
N VAL A 163 3.47 -3.03 14.98
CA VAL A 163 4.02 -3.82 13.86
C VAL A 163 3.27 -3.53 12.57
N ALA A 164 1.93 -3.46 12.60
CA ALA A 164 1.14 -3.07 11.43
C ALA A 164 1.47 -1.63 10.99
N GLY A 165 1.56 -0.69 11.94
CA GLY A 165 1.94 0.70 11.65
C GLY A 165 3.36 0.82 11.08
N SER A 166 4.32 0.09 11.63
CA SER A 166 5.70 0.11 11.10
C SER A 166 5.83 -0.52 9.71
N ALA A 167 4.98 -1.51 9.38
CA ALA A 167 4.95 -2.10 8.05
C ALA A 167 4.37 -1.16 6.99
N LEU A 168 3.37 -0.36 7.36
CA LEU A 168 2.76 0.63 6.45
C LEU A 168 3.73 1.75 6.05
N PHE A 169 4.69 2.08 6.92
CA PHE A 169 5.69 3.13 6.68
C PHE A 169 7.10 2.56 6.41
N ALA A 170 7.25 1.25 6.30
CA ALA A 170 8.52 0.64 5.92
C ALA A 170 8.83 0.92 4.44
N LYS A 171 10.11 1.12 4.13
CA LYS A 171 10.54 1.30 2.75
C LYS A 171 10.28 0.04 1.93
N PHE A 172 9.73 0.21 0.76
CA PHE A 172 9.57 -0.85 -0.21
C PHE A 172 10.91 -1.37 -0.74
N SER A 173 10.91 -2.58 -1.26
CA SER A 173 12.09 -3.13 -1.91
C SER A 173 12.36 -2.40 -3.23
N ARG A 174 13.60 -2.48 -3.74
CA ARG A 174 13.93 -1.91 -5.06
C ARG A 174 13.09 -2.50 -6.20
N SER A 175 12.63 -3.74 -6.04
CA SER A 175 11.76 -4.40 -7.00
C SER A 175 10.37 -3.78 -6.98
N ASP A 176 9.82 -3.56 -5.78
CA ASP A 176 8.49 -2.96 -5.60
C ASP A 176 8.46 -1.52 -6.13
N GLU A 177 9.52 -0.75 -5.85
CA GLU A 177 9.68 0.60 -6.40
C GLU A 177 9.71 0.59 -7.94
N ALA A 178 10.51 -0.31 -8.54
CA ALA A 178 10.58 -0.43 -10.00
C ALA A 178 9.24 -0.87 -10.61
N GLU A 179 8.47 -1.71 -9.93
CA GLU A 179 7.13 -2.08 -10.36
C GLU A 179 6.14 -0.92 -10.23
N ALA A 180 6.21 -0.14 -9.15
CA ALA A 180 5.38 1.04 -8.95
C ALA A 180 5.70 2.12 -9.99
N ASP A 181 6.99 2.36 -10.30
CA ASP A 181 7.43 3.26 -11.36
C ASP A 181 6.86 2.85 -12.73
N ALA A 182 7.02 1.56 -13.08
CA ALA A 182 6.52 1.04 -14.36
C ALA A 182 4.99 1.13 -14.47
N GLU A 183 4.27 0.89 -13.37
CA GLU A 183 2.81 1.03 -13.33
C GLU A 183 2.40 2.51 -13.37
N GLY A 184 3.14 3.40 -12.71
CA GLY A 184 2.95 4.85 -12.77
C GLY A 184 3.07 5.40 -14.19
N VAL A 185 4.14 5.06 -14.91
CA VAL A 185 4.33 5.42 -16.32
C VAL A 185 3.17 4.92 -17.18
N LYS A 186 2.79 3.66 -17.02
CA LYS A 186 1.69 3.05 -17.77
C LYS A 186 0.34 3.70 -17.47
N THR A 187 0.13 4.10 -16.22
CA THR A 187 -1.09 4.75 -15.75
C THR A 187 -1.21 6.16 -16.34
N THR A 188 -0.14 6.97 -16.29
CA THR A 188 -0.13 8.32 -16.85
C THR A 188 -0.34 8.30 -18.35
N VAL A 189 0.36 7.41 -19.09
CA VAL A 189 0.16 7.25 -20.55
C VAL A 189 -1.28 6.88 -20.89
N LYS A 190 -1.89 5.93 -20.17
CA LYS A 190 -3.28 5.53 -20.42
C LYS A 190 -4.28 6.63 -20.08
N ALA A 191 -3.99 7.45 -19.08
CA ALA A 191 -4.80 8.61 -18.71
C ALA A 191 -4.61 9.79 -19.66
N GLY A 192 -3.74 9.70 -20.66
CA GLY A 192 -3.42 10.77 -21.60
C GLY A 192 -2.58 11.90 -21.00
N ILE A 193 -1.82 11.61 -19.95
CA ILE A 193 -0.95 12.55 -19.25
C ILE A 193 0.51 12.23 -19.60
N ASP A 194 1.33 13.27 -19.70
CA ASP A 194 2.75 13.14 -20.03
C ASP A 194 3.49 12.32 -18.94
N PRO A 195 4.08 11.18 -19.29
CA PRO A 195 4.81 10.35 -18.34
C PRO A 195 6.17 10.94 -17.90
N ASP A 196 6.71 11.94 -18.61
CA ASP A 196 7.97 12.59 -18.24
C ASP A 196 7.86 13.35 -16.91
N GLY A 197 6.65 13.64 -16.45
CA GLY A 197 6.41 14.16 -15.10
C GLY A 197 6.95 13.30 -13.97
N ILE A 198 7.04 11.97 -14.16
CA ILE A 198 7.58 11.04 -13.15
C ILE A 198 9.07 11.29 -12.90
N PRO A 199 9.97 11.16 -13.90
CA PRO A 199 11.41 11.42 -13.67
C PRO A 199 11.70 12.88 -13.31
N GLU A 200 10.90 13.82 -13.78
CA GLU A 200 11.02 15.23 -13.37
C GLU A 200 10.74 15.42 -11.89
N MET A 201 9.65 14.84 -11.37
CA MET A 201 9.32 14.94 -9.95
C MET A 201 10.34 14.21 -9.09
N PHE A 202 10.86 13.06 -9.51
CA PHE A 202 11.95 12.38 -8.78
C PHE A 202 13.21 13.25 -8.67
N ARG A 203 13.55 14.06 -9.66
CA ARG A 203 14.66 15.02 -9.54
C ARG A 203 14.37 16.06 -8.45
N ILE A 204 13.15 16.58 -8.39
CA ILE A 204 12.72 17.50 -7.32
C ILE A 204 12.86 16.85 -5.94
N LEU A 205 12.39 15.60 -5.79
CA LEU A 205 12.51 14.83 -4.54
C LEU A 205 13.96 14.57 -4.13
N LEU A 206 14.85 14.29 -5.06
CA LEU A 206 16.28 14.11 -4.80
C LEU A 206 16.93 15.43 -4.36
N ASP A 207 16.65 16.53 -5.05
CA ASP A 207 17.16 17.86 -4.70
C ASP A 207 16.68 18.31 -3.30
N GLU A 208 15.45 18.04 -2.94
CA GLU A 208 14.93 18.34 -1.59
C GLU A 208 15.64 17.52 -0.50
N ARG A 209 15.88 16.25 -0.77
CA ARG A 209 16.57 15.35 0.16
C ARG A 209 18.03 15.78 0.39
N GLU A 210 18.71 16.30 -0.64
CA GLU A 210 20.08 16.82 -0.52
C GLU A 210 20.13 18.16 0.24
N ARG A 211 19.04 18.93 0.22
CA ARG A 211 18.93 20.23 0.92
C ARG A 211 18.44 20.10 2.36
N SER A 212 17.83 18.98 2.71
CA SER A 212 17.38 18.71 4.08
C SER A 212 18.52 18.11 4.88
N PRO A 213 18.97 18.76 5.97
CA PRO A 213 20.10 18.33 6.79
C PRO A 213 19.82 17.03 7.55
#